data_eefc31ac2907dd5788581fc459b1875d
#
_entry.id   eefc31ac2907dd5788581fc459b1875d
#
_cell.length_a   1.000
_cell.length_b   1.000
_cell.length_c   1.000
_cell.angle_alpha   90.00
_cell.angle_beta   90.00
_cell.angle_gamma   90.00
#
_symmetry.space_group_name_H-M   'P 1'
#
loop_
_entity.id
_entity.type
_entity.pdbx_description
1 polymer ?
#
loop_
_entity_poly.entity_id
_entity_poly.type
_entity_poly.pdbx_seq_one_letter_code
_entity_poly.pdbx_strand_id
1 'polypeptide(L)'
;MPSRSYEQFAERVAEEQGWVVLAVSLRGCGQSDGQFSMLGWLDDVARSIKRLREEGSQRIWLVGSTTGGSLAIMAAARDPEIRGVAVMAPRADFDDWATDPRRFLQHCRDVGVIDNDDYPESVSKWSGELRQHRAIDSIKSIGERPLLIIHGTNDRQVPSNDAQQLADLHPAPELRLIDGADHRIRHDPRAVAVLMGWLERQAGESLDEP
;
A
#
# COMPACT_ATOMS: atom_id res chain seq x y z
N MET A 1 -6.29 -11.95 12.22
CA MET A 1 -6.67 -12.77 11.05
C MET A 1 -6.42 -11.93 9.82
N PRO A 2 -5.66 -12.42 8.80
CA PRO A 2 -5.69 -11.76 7.51
C PRO A 2 -7.17 -11.70 7.12
N SER A 3 -7.64 -10.53 6.78
CA SER A 3 -9.04 -10.42 6.50
C SER A 3 -9.30 -11.20 5.21
N ARG A 4 -10.17 -12.20 5.27
CA ARG A 4 -10.67 -12.92 4.08
C ARG A 4 -10.98 -11.99 2.90
N SER A 5 -11.16 -10.68 3.19
CA SER A 5 -11.42 -9.65 2.20
C SER A 5 -10.27 -9.38 1.22
N TYR A 6 -9.01 -9.58 1.58
CA TYR A 6 -7.89 -9.41 0.62
C TYR A 6 -7.74 -10.62 -0.28
N GLU A 7 -7.90 -11.83 0.27
CA GLU A 7 -7.91 -13.08 -0.51
C GLU A 7 -9.09 -13.07 -1.49
N GLN A 8 -10.29 -12.78 -1.01
CA GLN A 8 -11.49 -12.69 -1.87
C GLN A 8 -11.35 -11.60 -2.94
N PHE A 9 -10.73 -10.47 -2.61
CA PHE A 9 -10.46 -9.43 -3.60
C PHE A 9 -9.45 -9.90 -4.65
N ALA A 10 -8.37 -10.55 -4.23
CA ALA A 10 -7.35 -11.11 -5.12
C ALA A 10 -7.94 -12.19 -6.04
N GLU A 11 -8.73 -13.11 -5.51
CA GLU A 11 -9.48 -14.12 -6.27
C GLU A 11 -10.37 -13.46 -7.32
N ARG A 12 -11.13 -12.44 -6.92
CA ARG A 12 -12.01 -11.70 -7.83
C ARG A 12 -11.24 -11.05 -8.99
N VAL A 13 -10.14 -10.36 -8.70
CA VAL A 13 -9.30 -9.74 -9.74
C VAL A 13 -8.73 -10.79 -10.70
N ALA A 14 -8.29 -11.93 -10.18
CA ALA A 14 -7.77 -13.02 -10.98
C ALA A 14 -8.85 -13.64 -11.87
N GLU A 15 -10.03 -13.93 -11.33
CA GLU A 15 -11.13 -14.60 -12.04
C GLU A 15 -11.81 -13.69 -13.07
N GLU A 16 -12.10 -12.43 -12.70
CA GLU A 16 -12.84 -11.51 -13.57
C GLU A 16 -11.96 -10.85 -14.65
N GLN A 17 -10.65 -10.69 -14.39
CA GLN A 17 -9.77 -9.89 -15.25
C GLN A 17 -8.50 -10.63 -15.73
N GLY A 18 -8.30 -11.88 -15.31
CA GLY A 18 -7.18 -12.70 -15.76
C GLY A 18 -5.80 -12.30 -15.23
N TRP A 19 -5.73 -11.48 -14.17
CA TRP A 19 -4.47 -11.14 -13.53
C TRP A 19 -3.89 -12.32 -12.72
N VAL A 20 -2.58 -12.45 -12.70
CA VAL A 20 -1.90 -13.20 -11.63
C VAL A 20 -1.78 -12.29 -10.42
N VAL A 21 -2.38 -12.67 -9.30
CA VAL A 21 -2.46 -11.84 -8.11
C VAL A 21 -1.75 -12.51 -6.93
N LEU A 22 -0.80 -11.80 -6.32
CA LEU A 22 -0.12 -12.21 -5.10
C LEU A 22 -0.62 -11.35 -3.94
N ALA A 23 -1.43 -11.93 -3.04
CA ALA A 23 -1.81 -11.30 -1.78
C ALA A 23 -0.69 -11.51 -0.75
N VAL A 24 -0.14 -10.42 -0.21
CA VAL A 24 1.01 -10.47 0.70
C VAL A 24 0.58 -10.20 2.12
N SER A 25 0.92 -11.12 3.03
CA SER A 25 0.90 -10.88 4.48
C SER A 25 2.30 -10.47 4.94
N LEU A 26 2.43 -9.21 5.35
CA LEU A 26 3.71 -8.66 5.81
C LEU A 26 4.11 -9.29 7.16
N ARG A 27 5.40 -9.24 7.52
CA ARG A 27 5.91 -9.75 8.80
C ARG A 27 5.11 -9.20 9.99
N GLY A 28 4.83 -10.04 10.97
CA GLY A 28 3.97 -9.74 12.11
C GLY A 28 2.47 -9.68 11.77
N CYS A 29 2.07 -9.87 10.51
CA CYS A 29 0.65 -9.86 10.12
C CYS A 29 0.14 -11.27 9.82
N GLY A 30 -1.05 -11.58 10.33
CA GLY A 30 -1.72 -12.84 10.05
C GLY A 30 -0.96 -14.07 10.53
N GLN A 31 -0.43 -14.88 9.61
CA GLN A 31 0.38 -16.06 9.90
C GLN A 31 1.87 -15.84 9.58
N SER A 32 2.26 -14.61 9.19
CA SER A 32 3.64 -14.30 8.89
C SER A 32 4.43 -14.02 10.16
N ASP A 33 5.54 -14.71 10.33
CA ASP A 33 6.47 -14.51 11.42
C ASP A 33 7.16 -13.12 11.36
N GLY A 34 7.84 -12.77 12.45
CA GLY A 34 8.65 -11.55 12.55
C GLY A 34 7.91 -10.38 13.19
N GLN A 35 8.56 -9.24 13.21
CA GLN A 35 8.13 -8.06 13.95
C GLN A 35 8.01 -6.87 13.01
N PHE A 36 7.05 -6.00 13.25
CA PHE A 36 6.90 -4.78 12.45
C PHE A 36 8.12 -3.87 12.54
N SER A 37 8.66 -3.51 11.40
CA SER A 37 9.44 -2.28 11.18
C SER A 37 9.11 -1.74 9.77
N MET A 38 9.28 -0.46 9.55
CA MET A 38 8.99 0.14 8.26
C MET A 38 9.89 -0.43 7.16
N LEU A 39 11.18 -0.55 7.44
CA LEU A 39 12.14 -1.19 6.53
C LEU A 39 11.83 -2.67 6.31
N GLY A 40 11.43 -3.38 7.36
CA GLY A 40 11.05 -4.77 7.25
C GLY A 40 9.86 -4.98 6.31
N TRP A 41 8.81 -4.17 6.44
CA TRP A 41 7.66 -4.25 5.55
C TRP A 41 8.01 -3.87 4.11
N LEU A 42 8.87 -2.87 3.89
CA LEU A 42 9.36 -2.55 2.55
C LEU A 42 10.20 -3.68 1.93
N ASP A 43 11.01 -4.38 2.74
CA ASP A 43 11.76 -5.57 2.31
C ASP A 43 10.81 -6.72 1.93
N ASP A 44 9.73 -6.93 2.69
CA ASP A 44 8.73 -7.95 2.37
C ASP A 44 8.03 -7.67 1.03
N VAL A 45 7.69 -6.40 0.75
CA VAL A 45 7.15 -6.00 -0.56
C VAL A 45 8.16 -6.26 -1.67
N ALA A 46 9.43 -5.87 -1.48
CA ALA A 46 10.49 -6.09 -2.46
C ALA A 46 10.72 -7.58 -2.75
N ARG A 47 10.69 -8.44 -1.71
CA ARG A 47 10.80 -9.91 -1.86
C ARG A 47 9.60 -10.47 -2.61
N SER A 48 8.40 -9.94 -2.38
CA SER A 48 7.18 -10.36 -3.08
C SER A 48 7.24 -10.01 -4.57
N ILE A 49 7.74 -8.82 -4.91
CA ILE A 49 7.99 -8.40 -6.29
C ILE A 49 9.02 -9.33 -6.95
N LYS A 50 10.13 -9.59 -6.27
CA LYS A 50 11.17 -10.52 -6.75
C LYS A 50 10.58 -11.92 -7.02
N ARG A 51 9.74 -12.43 -6.12
CA ARG A 51 9.07 -13.72 -6.29
C ARG A 51 8.20 -13.77 -7.54
N LEU A 52 7.40 -12.75 -7.81
CA LEU A 52 6.60 -12.68 -9.03
C LEU A 52 7.48 -12.70 -10.30
N ARG A 53 8.62 -12.00 -10.29
CA ARG A 53 9.57 -12.01 -11.41
C ARG A 53 10.19 -13.40 -11.63
N GLU A 54 10.55 -14.08 -10.54
CA GLU A 54 11.07 -15.46 -10.60
C GLU A 54 10.03 -16.45 -11.17
N GLU A 55 8.75 -16.18 -10.99
CA GLU A 55 7.64 -16.93 -11.57
C GLU A 55 7.27 -16.49 -13.00
N GLY A 56 8.05 -15.57 -13.59
CA GLY A 56 7.90 -15.14 -14.98
C GLY A 56 7.06 -13.89 -15.20
N SER A 57 6.56 -13.23 -14.14
CA SER A 57 5.82 -11.98 -14.29
C SER A 57 6.73 -10.84 -14.72
N GLN A 58 6.52 -10.34 -15.92
CA GLN A 58 7.32 -9.26 -16.53
C GLN A 58 6.76 -7.88 -16.21
N ARG A 59 5.45 -7.76 -16.05
CA ARG A 59 4.74 -6.51 -15.80
C ARG A 59 4.02 -6.60 -14.47
N ILE A 60 4.40 -5.76 -13.52
CA ILE A 60 3.91 -5.80 -12.14
C ILE A 60 3.30 -4.45 -11.78
N TRP A 61 2.09 -4.48 -11.23
CA TRP A 61 1.41 -3.36 -10.60
C TRP A 61 1.28 -3.61 -9.10
N LEU A 62 1.32 -2.54 -8.32
CA LEU A 62 1.13 -2.63 -6.88
C LEU A 62 -0.24 -2.08 -6.48
N VAL A 63 -0.94 -2.83 -5.65
CA VAL A 63 -2.22 -2.39 -5.07
C VAL A 63 -2.11 -2.43 -3.56
N GLY A 64 -2.43 -1.32 -2.90
CA GLY A 64 -2.33 -1.24 -1.44
C GLY A 64 -3.44 -0.42 -0.78
N SER A 65 -3.71 -0.72 0.50
CA SER A 65 -4.67 0.05 1.29
C SER A 65 -4.02 0.55 2.57
N THR A 66 -4.32 1.78 2.95
CA THR A 66 -3.80 2.45 4.16
C THR A 66 -2.26 2.43 4.17
N THR A 67 -1.63 1.87 5.19
CA THR A 67 -0.17 1.69 5.27
C THR A 67 0.37 0.87 4.07
N GLY A 68 -0.37 -0.16 3.64
CA GLY A 68 -0.02 -0.94 2.43
C GLY A 68 -0.02 -0.08 1.16
N GLY A 69 -0.87 0.94 1.08
CA GLY A 69 -0.85 1.92 -0.01
C GLY A 69 0.42 2.78 0.01
N SER A 70 0.81 3.26 1.18
CA SER A 70 2.06 4.02 1.34
C SER A 70 3.29 3.17 1.01
N LEU A 71 3.30 1.89 1.43
CA LEU A 71 4.35 0.92 1.07
C LEU A 71 4.41 0.69 -0.44
N ALA A 72 3.27 0.57 -1.12
CA ALA A 72 3.21 0.41 -2.58
C ALA A 72 3.82 1.60 -3.32
N ILE A 73 3.52 2.83 -2.89
CA ILE A 73 4.13 4.06 -3.42
C ILE A 73 5.66 4.04 -3.22
N MET A 74 6.11 3.77 -1.99
CA MET A 74 7.53 3.76 -1.65
C MET A 74 8.29 2.62 -2.36
N ALA A 75 7.68 1.47 -2.55
CA ALA A 75 8.26 0.34 -3.28
C ALA A 75 8.38 0.65 -4.78
N ALA A 76 7.33 1.19 -5.39
CA ALA A 76 7.35 1.61 -6.81
C ALA A 76 8.37 2.72 -7.08
N ALA A 77 8.58 3.65 -6.12
CA ALA A 77 9.60 4.68 -6.22
C ALA A 77 11.03 4.12 -6.26
N ARG A 78 11.26 2.96 -5.63
CA ARG A 78 12.56 2.27 -5.56
C ARG A 78 12.80 1.30 -6.72
N ASP A 79 11.74 0.92 -7.41
CA ASP A 79 11.77 -0.07 -8.47
C ASP A 79 11.12 0.52 -9.74
N PRO A 80 11.94 0.99 -10.70
CA PRO A 80 11.44 1.62 -11.92
C PRO A 80 10.73 0.65 -12.88
N GLU A 81 10.86 -0.66 -12.67
CA GLU A 81 10.18 -1.66 -13.50
C GLU A 81 8.73 -1.93 -13.05
N ILE A 82 8.30 -1.40 -11.91
CA ILE A 82 6.89 -1.41 -11.53
C ILE A 82 6.09 -0.53 -12.49
N ARG A 83 5.07 -1.09 -13.10
CA ARG A 83 4.31 -0.46 -14.20
C ARG A 83 3.31 0.60 -13.74
N GLY A 84 2.78 0.46 -12.54
CA GLY A 84 1.84 1.42 -11.97
C GLY A 84 1.40 1.04 -10.56
N VAL A 85 0.68 1.95 -9.91
CA VAL A 85 0.28 1.83 -8.51
C VAL A 85 -1.18 2.24 -8.33
N ALA A 86 -1.95 1.45 -7.59
CA ALA A 86 -3.28 1.83 -7.12
C ALA A 86 -3.34 1.78 -5.60
N VAL A 87 -3.80 2.85 -4.96
CA VAL A 87 -3.84 2.95 -3.50
C VAL A 87 -5.20 3.41 -2.98
N MET A 88 -5.61 2.84 -1.87
CA MET A 88 -6.85 3.16 -1.18
C MET A 88 -6.55 3.70 0.22
N ALA A 89 -7.05 4.89 0.54
CA ALA A 89 -6.81 5.60 1.80
C ALA A 89 -5.32 5.60 2.22
N PRO A 90 -4.38 5.94 1.32
CA PRO A 90 -2.97 5.96 1.66
C PRO A 90 -2.67 7.05 2.67
N ARG A 91 -1.65 6.83 3.51
CA ARG A 91 -1.04 7.88 4.34
C ARG A 91 0.06 8.58 3.54
N ALA A 92 0.13 9.89 3.63
CA ALA A 92 1.22 10.66 3.05
C ALA A 92 2.54 10.42 3.81
N ASP A 93 2.45 10.34 5.13
CA ASP A 93 3.57 10.11 6.04
C ASP A 93 3.14 9.33 7.30
N PHE A 94 4.06 9.21 8.26
CA PHE A 94 3.88 8.53 9.54
C PHE A 94 4.33 9.43 10.70
N ASP A 95 4.23 10.75 10.55
CA ASP A 95 4.73 11.72 11.51
C ASP A 95 3.95 11.66 12.84
N ASP A 96 2.65 11.35 12.80
CA ASP A 96 1.82 11.10 13.98
C ASP A 96 2.32 9.91 14.81
N TRP A 97 2.73 8.81 14.14
CA TRP A 97 3.31 7.64 14.80
C TRP A 97 4.72 7.92 15.34
N ALA A 98 5.50 8.71 14.58
CA ALA A 98 6.86 9.08 14.94
C ALA A 98 6.92 10.15 16.06
N THR A 99 5.83 10.89 16.31
CA THR A 99 5.75 11.91 17.35
C THR A 99 5.66 11.31 18.76
N ASP A 100 4.92 10.19 18.92
CA ASP A 100 4.87 9.43 20.16
C ASP A 100 5.20 7.95 19.90
N PRO A 101 6.50 7.63 19.73
CA PRO A 101 6.91 6.29 19.32
C PRO A 101 6.64 5.22 20.37
N ARG A 102 6.54 5.57 21.66
CA ARG A 102 6.22 4.61 22.72
C ARG A 102 4.74 4.23 22.67
N ARG A 103 3.86 5.19 22.45
CA ARG A 103 2.43 4.95 22.25
C ARG A 103 2.19 4.13 21.00
N PHE A 104 2.90 4.44 19.91
CA PHE A 104 2.80 3.68 18.68
C PHE A 104 3.33 2.24 18.83
N LEU A 105 4.44 2.04 19.55
CA LEU A 105 4.94 0.70 19.89
C LEU A 105 3.91 -0.11 20.67
N GLN A 106 3.27 0.53 21.67
CA GLN A 106 2.20 -0.15 22.42
C GLN A 106 1.05 -0.53 21.50
N HIS A 107 0.62 0.37 20.62
CA HIS A 107 -0.39 0.05 19.61
C HIS A 107 0.02 -1.14 18.72
N CYS A 108 1.27 -1.19 18.26
CA CYS A 108 1.77 -2.33 17.47
C CYS A 108 1.69 -3.66 18.24
N ARG A 109 1.92 -3.64 19.55
CA ARG A 109 1.74 -4.81 20.43
C ARG A 109 0.28 -5.16 20.60
N ASP A 110 -0.58 -4.18 20.83
CA ASP A 110 -2.02 -4.38 21.04
C ASP A 110 -2.70 -5.00 19.80
N VAL A 111 -2.24 -4.64 18.59
CA VAL A 111 -2.77 -5.20 17.33
C VAL A 111 -2.01 -6.45 16.87
N GLY A 112 -0.96 -6.85 17.60
CA GLY A 112 -0.23 -8.10 17.40
C GLY A 112 0.76 -8.12 16.23
N VAL A 113 1.16 -6.94 15.68
CA VAL A 113 2.23 -6.86 14.65
C VAL A 113 3.63 -6.84 15.27
N ILE A 114 3.71 -6.70 16.60
CA ILE A 114 4.87 -6.92 17.44
C ILE A 114 4.42 -7.79 18.61
N ASP A 115 4.94 -9.02 18.71
CA ASP A 115 4.62 -9.98 19.75
C ASP A 115 5.81 -10.33 20.65
N ASN A 116 7.01 -9.80 20.33
CA ASN A 116 8.22 -9.96 21.13
C ASN A 116 8.41 -8.74 22.04
N ASP A 117 8.41 -8.97 23.36
CA ASP A 117 8.57 -7.93 24.37
C ASP A 117 9.95 -7.25 24.33
N ASP A 118 10.98 -7.97 23.89
CA ASP A 118 12.35 -7.45 23.77
C ASP A 118 12.56 -6.66 22.46
N TYR A 119 11.59 -6.63 21.55
CA TYR A 119 11.67 -5.89 20.31
C TYR A 119 10.90 -4.56 20.40
N PRO A 120 11.41 -3.47 19.83
CA PRO A 120 12.71 -3.32 19.16
C PRO A 120 13.85 -3.09 20.18
N GLU A 121 15.08 -3.50 19.83
CA GLU A 121 16.28 -3.23 20.65
C GLU A 121 16.48 -1.73 20.91
N SER A 122 16.07 -0.88 19.99
CA SER A 122 16.12 0.57 20.12
C SER A 122 14.86 1.22 19.53
N VAL A 123 14.00 1.72 20.42
CA VAL A 123 12.78 2.45 20.03
C VAL A 123 13.12 3.67 19.15
N SER A 124 14.21 4.38 19.46
CA SER A 124 14.63 5.56 18.69
C SER A 124 15.04 5.22 17.26
N LYS A 125 15.79 4.12 17.05
CA LYS A 125 16.17 3.67 15.70
C LYS A 125 14.95 3.20 14.93
N TRP A 126 14.15 2.35 15.54
CA TRP A 126 12.92 1.81 14.96
C TRP A 126 11.92 2.89 14.54
N SER A 127 11.65 3.87 15.41
CA SER A 127 10.76 4.98 15.09
C SER A 127 11.38 6.00 14.12
N GLY A 128 12.70 6.06 14.03
CA GLY A 128 13.41 6.87 13.04
C GLY A 128 13.09 6.44 11.61
N GLU A 129 12.81 5.16 11.38
CA GLU A 129 12.41 4.64 10.07
C GLU A 129 11.10 5.29 9.57
N LEU A 130 10.17 5.60 10.48
CA LEU A 130 8.89 6.25 10.14
C LEU A 130 9.07 7.64 9.53
N ARG A 131 10.09 8.39 9.99
CA ARG A 131 10.42 9.71 9.44
C ARG A 131 11.25 9.65 8.16
N GLN A 132 12.00 8.57 7.97
CA GLN A 132 12.89 8.39 6.82
C GLN A 132 12.16 7.79 5.61
N HIS A 133 11.05 7.09 5.84
CA HIS A 133 10.30 6.38 4.81
C HIS A 133 8.87 6.89 4.75
N ARG A 134 8.66 7.87 3.86
CA ARG A 134 7.38 8.57 3.70
C ARG A 134 6.94 8.47 2.24
N ALA A 135 5.65 8.21 2.03
CA ALA A 135 5.07 8.14 0.68
C ALA A 135 5.18 9.47 -0.05
N ILE A 136 4.97 10.58 0.68
CA ILE A 136 5.03 11.93 0.11
C ILE A 136 6.42 12.30 -0.44
N ASP A 137 7.48 11.80 0.17
CA ASP A 137 8.85 12.04 -0.29
C ASP A 137 9.21 11.14 -1.49
N SER A 138 8.49 10.04 -1.66
CA SER A 138 8.74 9.00 -2.66
C SER A 138 7.93 9.19 -3.95
N ILE A 139 6.75 9.80 -3.87
CA ILE A 139 5.73 9.81 -4.94
C ILE A 139 6.26 10.37 -6.27
N LYS A 140 7.11 11.40 -6.24
CA LYS A 140 7.70 12.00 -7.44
C LYS A 140 8.58 11.03 -8.25
N SER A 141 9.19 10.06 -7.56
CA SER A 141 10.03 9.04 -8.19
C SER A 141 9.24 7.98 -8.95
N ILE A 142 7.90 7.96 -8.82
CA ILE A 142 7.04 7.15 -9.68
C ILE A 142 7.08 7.69 -11.12
N GLY A 143 7.26 9.01 -11.30
CA GLY A 143 7.29 9.65 -12.61
C GLY A 143 5.91 9.65 -13.26
N GLU A 144 5.85 9.39 -14.56
CA GLU A 144 4.61 9.38 -15.35
C GLU A 144 3.86 8.04 -15.29
N ARG A 145 4.36 7.06 -14.52
CA ARG A 145 3.70 5.74 -14.41
C ARG A 145 2.29 5.87 -13.84
N PRO A 146 1.31 5.11 -14.33
CA PRO A 146 -0.08 5.19 -13.87
C PRO A 146 -0.21 5.13 -12.35
N LEU A 147 -0.91 6.11 -11.77
CA LEU A 147 -1.20 6.20 -10.35
C LEU A 147 -2.69 6.44 -10.13
N LEU A 148 -3.34 5.50 -9.43
CA LEU A 148 -4.70 5.68 -8.93
C LEU A 148 -4.67 5.88 -7.42
N ILE A 149 -5.33 6.93 -6.94
CA ILE A 149 -5.54 7.19 -5.51
C ILE A 149 -7.05 7.26 -5.25
N ILE A 150 -7.54 6.40 -4.37
CA ILE A 150 -8.94 6.38 -3.94
C ILE A 150 -9.02 6.72 -2.46
N HIS A 151 -9.87 7.66 -2.05
CA HIS A 151 -10.02 8.03 -0.64
C HIS A 151 -11.48 8.37 -0.30
N GLY A 152 -11.88 8.06 0.94
CA GLY A 152 -13.20 8.41 1.46
C GLY A 152 -13.22 9.82 2.06
N THR A 153 -14.24 10.62 1.74
CA THR A 153 -14.33 12.00 2.28
C THR A 153 -14.65 12.04 3.78
N ASN A 154 -15.17 10.93 4.35
CA ASN A 154 -15.50 10.82 5.78
C ASN A 154 -14.49 9.91 6.54
N ASP A 155 -13.27 9.75 6.00
CA ASP A 155 -12.21 9.03 6.69
C ASP A 155 -11.72 9.82 7.91
N ARG A 156 -11.89 9.23 9.12
CA ARG A 156 -11.50 9.84 10.40
C ARG A 156 -10.19 9.31 10.94
N GLN A 157 -9.55 8.36 10.26
CA GLN A 157 -8.28 7.76 10.66
C GLN A 157 -7.12 8.31 9.83
N VAL A 158 -7.33 8.43 8.52
CA VAL A 158 -6.39 9.04 7.59
C VAL A 158 -7.12 10.17 6.87
N PRO A 159 -6.71 11.43 7.03
CA PRO A 159 -7.37 12.55 6.36
C PRO A 159 -7.30 12.40 4.83
N SER A 160 -8.40 12.69 4.13
CA SER A 160 -8.40 12.70 2.66
C SER A 160 -7.43 13.73 2.06
N ASN A 161 -6.98 14.68 2.86
CA ASN A 161 -5.91 15.60 2.50
C ASN A 161 -4.58 14.91 2.18
N ASP A 162 -4.30 13.75 2.79
CA ASP A 162 -3.13 12.93 2.46
C ASP A 162 -3.17 12.49 1.00
N ALA A 163 -4.33 12.03 0.54
CA ALA A 163 -4.55 11.66 -0.86
C ALA A 163 -4.37 12.84 -1.81
N GLN A 164 -4.85 14.02 -1.43
CA GLN A 164 -4.70 15.25 -2.21
C GLN A 164 -3.23 15.66 -2.31
N GLN A 165 -2.50 15.67 -1.19
CA GLN A 165 -1.07 16.00 -1.16
C GLN A 165 -0.25 15.05 -2.05
N LEU A 166 -0.55 13.76 -2.00
CA LEU A 166 0.11 12.77 -2.86
C LEU A 166 -0.22 13.01 -4.34
N ALA A 167 -1.48 13.28 -4.66
CA ALA A 167 -1.91 13.58 -6.02
C ALA A 167 -1.23 14.84 -6.58
N ASP A 168 -1.14 15.91 -5.80
CA ASP A 168 -0.54 17.18 -6.22
C ASP A 168 0.96 17.06 -6.59
N LEU A 169 1.62 16.02 -6.12
CA LEU A 169 3.04 15.77 -6.37
C LEU A 169 3.32 14.83 -7.56
N HIS A 170 2.27 14.18 -8.10
CA HIS A 170 2.39 13.30 -9.26
C HIS A 170 1.95 14.03 -10.54
N PRO A 171 2.64 13.86 -11.68
CA PRO A 171 2.34 14.63 -12.90
C PRO A 171 0.96 14.36 -13.49
N ALA A 172 0.44 13.13 -13.37
CA ALA A 172 -0.84 12.73 -13.95
C ALA A 172 -1.58 11.69 -13.07
N PRO A 173 -2.02 12.06 -11.84
CA PRO A 173 -2.68 11.12 -10.96
C PRO A 173 -4.17 10.97 -11.30
N GLU A 174 -4.71 9.77 -11.16
CA GLU A 174 -6.15 9.57 -11.06
C GLU A 174 -6.58 9.64 -9.58
N LEU A 175 -7.05 10.78 -9.11
CA LEU A 175 -7.62 10.93 -7.77
C LEU A 175 -9.14 10.72 -7.81
N ARG A 176 -9.64 9.84 -6.94
CA ARG A 176 -11.07 9.53 -6.76
C ARG A 176 -11.45 9.67 -5.29
N LEU A 177 -12.12 10.75 -4.96
CA LEU A 177 -12.72 10.95 -3.64
C LEU A 177 -14.14 10.37 -3.64
N ILE A 178 -14.39 9.43 -2.74
CA ILE A 178 -15.69 8.75 -2.60
C ILE A 178 -16.46 9.44 -1.47
N ASP A 179 -17.50 10.16 -1.87
CA ASP A 179 -18.28 10.96 -0.92
C ASP A 179 -18.95 10.09 0.15
N GLY A 180 -18.79 10.50 1.43
CA GLY A 180 -19.33 9.84 2.61
C GLY A 180 -18.64 8.53 2.99
N ALA A 181 -17.70 8.00 2.19
CA ALA A 181 -17.00 6.77 2.53
C ALA A 181 -16.03 6.97 3.72
N ASP A 182 -15.95 5.97 4.58
CA ASP A 182 -15.07 5.94 5.76
C ASP A 182 -13.70 5.30 5.44
N HIS A 183 -12.85 5.11 6.47
CA HIS A 183 -11.52 4.51 6.34
C HIS A 183 -11.52 3.09 5.74
N ARG A 184 -12.61 2.33 5.90
CA ARG A 184 -12.72 0.98 5.34
C ARG A 184 -13.12 0.98 3.88
N ILE A 185 -12.58 1.94 3.13
CA ILE A 185 -12.90 2.21 1.73
C ILE A 185 -12.74 0.99 0.81
N ARG A 186 -11.83 0.05 1.14
CA ARG A 186 -11.68 -1.21 0.40
C ARG A 186 -12.95 -2.09 0.39
N HIS A 187 -13.90 -1.81 1.28
CA HIS A 187 -15.20 -2.50 1.35
C HIS A 187 -16.33 -1.67 0.71
N ASP A 188 -16.05 -0.43 0.29
CA ASP A 188 -17.02 0.39 -0.43
C ASP A 188 -17.12 -0.10 -1.88
N PRO A 189 -18.31 -0.53 -2.35
CA PRO A 189 -18.46 -1.08 -3.69
C PRO A 189 -18.12 -0.08 -4.80
N ARG A 190 -18.24 1.23 -4.53
CA ARG A 190 -17.88 2.30 -5.48
C ARG A 190 -16.36 2.34 -5.64
N ALA A 191 -15.62 2.27 -4.55
CA ALA A 191 -14.15 2.23 -4.57
C ALA A 191 -13.63 0.98 -5.26
N VAL A 192 -14.24 -0.18 -4.97
CA VAL A 192 -13.90 -1.44 -5.63
C VAL A 192 -14.16 -1.36 -7.13
N ALA A 193 -15.30 -0.81 -7.56
CA ALA A 193 -15.61 -0.64 -8.98
C ALA A 193 -14.61 0.28 -9.70
N VAL A 194 -14.19 1.38 -9.05
CA VAL A 194 -13.16 2.27 -9.58
C VAL A 194 -11.84 1.54 -9.76
N LEU A 195 -11.40 0.77 -8.75
CA LEU A 195 -10.15 0.01 -8.81
C LEU A 195 -10.20 -1.08 -9.90
N MET A 196 -11.30 -1.85 -9.98
CA MET A 196 -11.49 -2.87 -11.01
C MET A 196 -11.43 -2.29 -12.42
N GLY A 197 -12.16 -1.19 -12.67
CA GLY A 197 -12.13 -0.52 -13.97
C GLY A 197 -10.77 0.08 -14.32
N TRP A 198 -9.99 0.53 -13.32
CA TRP A 198 -8.62 0.97 -13.56
C TRP A 198 -7.71 -0.20 -13.94
N LEU A 199 -7.76 -1.32 -13.22
CA LEU A 199 -6.97 -2.52 -13.53
C LEU A 199 -7.31 -3.07 -14.92
N GLU A 200 -8.58 -3.06 -15.32
CA GLU A 200 -9.01 -3.46 -16.66
C GLU A 200 -8.36 -2.62 -17.76
N ARG A 201 -8.32 -1.28 -17.59
CA ARG A 201 -7.61 -0.39 -18.54
C ARG A 201 -6.12 -0.69 -18.61
N GLN A 202 -5.47 -0.94 -17.45
CA GLN A 202 -4.05 -1.28 -17.43
C GLN A 202 -3.74 -2.61 -18.14
N ALA A 203 -4.65 -3.57 -18.06
CA ALA A 203 -4.54 -4.84 -18.80
C ALA A 203 -4.65 -4.62 -20.33
N GLY A 204 -5.58 -3.75 -20.78
CA GLY A 204 -5.80 -3.42 -22.20
C GLY A 204 -4.61 -2.70 -22.83
N GLU A 205 -4.10 -1.64 -22.18
CA GLU A 205 -2.93 -0.87 -22.66
C GLU A 205 -1.67 -1.73 -22.76
N SER A 206 -1.61 -2.80 -21.98
CA SER A 206 -0.50 -3.75 -21.98
C SER A 206 -0.46 -4.69 -23.19
N LEU A 207 -1.55 -4.83 -23.94
CA LEU A 207 -1.64 -5.68 -25.13
C LEU A 207 -1.24 -4.91 -26.41
N ASP A 208 -1.23 -3.58 -26.35
CA ASP A 208 -0.95 -2.70 -27.50
C ASP A 208 0.51 -2.21 -27.55
N GLU A 209 1.35 -2.51 -26.56
CA GLU A 209 2.79 -2.25 -26.59
C GLU A 209 3.52 -3.40 -27.31
N PRO A 210 4.32 -3.12 -28.38
CA PRO A 210 5.04 -4.11 -29.16
C PRO A 210 6.15 -4.84 -28.40
#